data_210ccad92e47b57fef1a5d0834d63a81
#
_entry.id   210ccad92e47b57fef1a5d0834d63a81
#
_cell.length_a   1.000
_cell.length_b   1.000
_cell.length_c   1.000
_cell.angle_alpha   90.00
_cell.angle_beta   90.00
_cell.angle_gamma   90.00
#
_symmetry.space_group_name_H-M   'P 1'
#
loop_
_entity.id
_entity.type
_entity.pdbx_description
1 polymer ?
#
loop_
_entity_poly.entity_id
_entity_poly.type
_entity_poly.pdbx_seq_one_letter_code
_entity_poly.pdbx_strand_id
1 'polypeptide(L)'
;MKFLLLVLFTVTILNAQNIEGEILDAETSEPIEFVNVFVKEQKIGGVSDSRGKFKIVTNQKIAPSQAVFFTILGYHPVSYSIADLKKRNFTIYLNKSTEVLNEVTMSGNRKRKPNIAYTKLAPLIKGVYNFGSEIINGKFYVVGGDKTFFENEFRTATMNSTNEAEFSRKLKPNHNWKNHSDALQIYDILNGTWEESDLKFRKRAYHRVTSIDNQLYILGGKRLALNRKYEYLDDKIEVLDIAANNIVIDDVNPHQALNFATFSHQDNIILMGGSIKRELEGPKTFTNKSHVFNTKTGYWYELPKMTKAKETNGVIIKDKIYLIGGFNRKALNEIESFDLISGAWEIEGKLPYGIENPSVTFNNNIIYIYNIGKIFTFNIRTKSLSEFNIELNFSDASIHYYQDKLYLLGGMVKEDFQITSSKNLYSIDLSEFNTTEFTNAPSK
;
A
#
# COMPACT_ATOMS: atom_id res chain seq x y z
N MET A 1 11.80 -52.75 -59.59
CA MET A 1 11.55 -53.06 -58.16
C MET A 1 11.44 -51.74 -57.41
N LYS A 2 10.21 -51.22 -57.20
CA LYS A 2 9.95 -49.96 -56.54
C LYS A 2 9.61 -50.26 -55.07
N PHE A 3 10.44 -49.80 -54.13
CA PHE A 3 10.18 -49.87 -52.72
C PHE A 3 9.24 -48.71 -52.36
N LEU A 4 8.04 -49.00 -51.89
CA LEU A 4 7.07 -48.05 -51.38
C LEU A 4 7.33 -47.91 -49.84
N LEU A 5 7.88 -46.73 -49.45
CA LEU A 5 8.13 -46.40 -48.02
C LEU A 5 6.83 -45.91 -47.44
N LEU A 6 6.18 -46.74 -46.59
CA LEU A 6 4.99 -46.39 -45.83
C LEU A 6 5.40 -45.61 -44.57
N VAL A 7 5.24 -44.29 -44.58
CA VAL A 7 5.46 -43.43 -43.40
C VAL A 7 4.21 -43.49 -42.51
N LEU A 8 4.31 -44.17 -41.39
CA LEU A 8 3.25 -44.24 -40.39
C LEU A 8 3.26 -42.95 -39.58
N PHE A 9 2.32 -42.03 -39.83
CA PHE A 9 2.08 -40.86 -38.99
C PHE A 9 1.37 -41.30 -37.71
N THR A 10 2.08 -41.39 -36.58
CA THR A 10 1.47 -41.55 -35.25
C THR A 10 0.95 -40.20 -34.81
N VAL A 11 -0.38 -39.99 -34.92
CA VAL A 11 -1.07 -38.85 -34.31
C VAL A 11 -1.11 -39.07 -32.79
N THR A 12 -0.26 -38.40 -32.06
CA THR A 12 -0.37 -38.32 -30.59
C THR A 12 -1.57 -37.46 -30.25
N ILE A 13 -2.65 -38.06 -29.82
CA ILE A 13 -3.78 -37.31 -29.25
C ILE A 13 -3.35 -36.72 -27.92
N LEU A 14 -3.05 -35.45 -27.87
CA LEU A 14 -2.84 -34.66 -26.65
C LEU A 14 -4.22 -34.57 -25.93
N ASN A 15 -4.43 -35.39 -24.93
CA ASN A 15 -5.61 -35.28 -24.06
C ASN A 15 -5.40 -34.07 -23.13
N ALA A 16 -6.03 -32.92 -23.44
CA ALA A 16 -6.15 -31.84 -22.50
C ALA A 16 -6.99 -32.31 -21.28
N GLN A 17 -6.43 -32.17 -20.09
CA GLN A 17 -7.17 -32.46 -18.86
C GLN A 17 -7.79 -31.17 -18.35
N ASN A 18 -9.12 -31.15 -18.19
CA ASN A 18 -9.86 -30.07 -17.57
C ASN A 18 -10.19 -30.44 -16.12
N ILE A 19 -9.91 -29.50 -15.20
CA ILE A 19 -10.43 -29.55 -13.83
C ILE A 19 -11.45 -28.42 -13.73
N GLU A 20 -12.71 -28.79 -13.57
CA GLU A 20 -13.84 -27.86 -13.48
C GLU A 20 -14.61 -28.15 -12.21
N GLY A 21 -15.13 -27.11 -11.57
CA GLY A 21 -15.89 -27.24 -10.34
C GLY A 21 -16.58 -25.96 -9.93
N GLU A 22 -17.09 -25.95 -8.71
CA GLU A 22 -17.86 -24.85 -8.14
C GLU A 22 -17.38 -24.55 -6.72
N ILE A 23 -17.37 -23.27 -6.36
CA ILE A 23 -16.91 -22.78 -5.05
C ILE A 23 -18.04 -21.99 -4.40
N LEU A 24 -18.40 -22.41 -3.19
CA LEU A 24 -19.52 -21.86 -2.44
C LEU A 24 -19.07 -21.39 -1.05
N ASP A 25 -19.76 -20.42 -0.51
CA ASP A 25 -19.66 -20.05 0.89
C ASP A 25 -20.23 -21.15 1.79
N ALA A 26 -19.49 -21.53 2.82
CA ALA A 26 -19.86 -22.65 3.69
C ALA A 26 -21.10 -22.38 4.55
N GLU A 27 -21.43 -21.12 4.84
CA GLU A 27 -22.56 -20.72 5.68
C GLU A 27 -23.81 -20.41 4.85
N THR A 28 -23.64 -19.68 3.74
CA THR A 28 -24.77 -19.21 2.92
C THR A 28 -25.05 -20.08 1.72
N SER A 29 -24.11 -20.94 1.33
CA SER A 29 -24.14 -21.73 0.08
C SER A 29 -24.22 -20.86 -1.19
N GLU A 30 -23.91 -19.58 -1.10
CA GLU A 30 -23.83 -18.68 -2.23
C GLU A 30 -22.52 -18.86 -3.01
N PRO A 31 -22.52 -18.70 -4.34
CA PRO A 31 -21.31 -18.81 -5.15
C PRO A 31 -20.31 -17.72 -4.83
N ILE A 32 -19.01 -18.07 -4.78
CA ILE A 32 -17.93 -17.12 -4.53
C ILE A 32 -17.19 -16.86 -5.84
N GLU A 33 -17.23 -15.59 -6.28
CA GLU A 33 -16.50 -15.09 -7.43
C GLU A 33 -15.05 -14.76 -7.06
N PHE A 34 -14.13 -14.77 -8.04
CA PHE A 34 -12.72 -14.40 -7.92
C PHE A 34 -11.86 -15.27 -6.99
N VAL A 35 -12.28 -16.51 -6.68
CA VAL A 35 -11.43 -17.45 -5.96
C VAL A 35 -10.27 -17.88 -6.86
N ASN A 36 -9.04 -17.72 -6.39
CA ASN A 36 -7.86 -18.24 -7.06
C ASN A 36 -7.79 -19.76 -6.90
N VAL A 37 -7.75 -20.47 -8.00
CA VAL A 37 -7.65 -21.94 -8.04
C VAL A 37 -6.38 -22.31 -8.78
N PHE A 38 -5.44 -22.99 -8.13
CA PHE A 38 -4.15 -23.29 -8.76
C PHE A 38 -3.51 -24.60 -8.28
N VAL A 39 -2.66 -25.16 -9.15
CA VAL A 39 -1.81 -26.31 -8.87
C VAL A 39 -0.36 -25.84 -8.83
N LYS A 40 0.21 -25.71 -7.62
CA LYS A 40 1.49 -25.06 -7.36
C LYS A 40 2.66 -25.64 -8.15
N GLU A 41 2.77 -26.95 -8.22
CA GLU A 41 3.90 -27.65 -8.85
C GLU A 41 3.93 -27.49 -10.37
N GLN A 42 2.76 -27.30 -11.00
CA GLN A 42 2.66 -27.14 -12.46
C GLN A 42 2.53 -25.68 -12.91
N LYS A 43 2.42 -24.76 -11.96
CA LYS A 43 2.22 -23.31 -12.22
C LYS A 43 1.02 -23.04 -13.14
N ILE A 44 -0.06 -23.79 -12.96
CA ILE A 44 -1.31 -23.64 -13.71
C ILE A 44 -2.44 -23.27 -12.75
N GLY A 45 -3.38 -22.46 -13.21
CA GLY A 45 -4.51 -22.03 -12.38
C GLY A 45 -5.60 -21.33 -13.18
N GLY A 46 -6.61 -20.90 -12.47
CA GLY A 46 -7.76 -20.14 -12.95
C GLY A 46 -8.44 -19.40 -11.80
N VAL A 47 -9.51 -18.70 -12.13
CA VAL A 47 -10.30 -17.91 -11.17
C VAL A 47 -11.77 -18.30 -11.32
N SER A 48 -12.53 -18.32 -10.22
CA SER A 48 -13.98 -18.57 -10.29
C SER A 48 -14.73 -17.37 -10.87
N ASP A 49 -15.78 -17.67 -11.65
CA ASP A 49 -16.69 -16.67 -12.23
C ASP A 49 -17.78 -16.23 -11.22
N SER A 50 -18.67 -15.33 -11.63
CA SER A 50 -19.80 -14.82 -10.83
C SER A 50 -20.80 -15.90 -10.37
N ARG A 51 -20.72 -17.12 -10.88
CA ARG A 51 -21.49 -18.28 -10.44
C ARG A 51 -20.65 -19.25 -9.63
N GLY A 52 -19.47 -18.82 -9.14
CA GLY A 52 -18.55 -19.65 -8.39
C GLY A 52 -17.84 -20.74 -9.20
N LYS A 53 -18.01 -20.78 -10.52
CA LYS A 53 -17.46 -21.87 -11.37
C LYS A 53 -16.03 -21.54 -11.76
N PHE A 54 -15.14 -22.52 -11.63
CA PHE A 54 -13.76 -22.44 -12.06
C PHE A 54 -13.40 -23.51 -13.09
N LYS A 55 -12.39 -23.21 -13.91
CA LYS A 55 -11.85 -24.13 -14.90
C LYS A 55 -10.34 -23.98 -15.00
N ILE A 56 -9.62 -25.09 -14.84
CA ILE A 56 -8.18 -25.19 -15.13
C ILE A 56 -8.01 -26.09 -16.35
N VAL A 57 -7.35 -25.58 -17.38
CA VAL A 57 -7.02 -26.31 -18.60
C VAL A 57 -5.53 -26.62 -18.61
N THR A 58 -5.17 -27.87 -18.80
CA THR A 58 -3.76 -28.27 -18.87
C THR A 58 -3.53 -29.41 -19.83
N ASN A 59 -2.39 -29.37 -20.50
CA ASN A 59 -1.91 -30.46 -21.36
C ASN A 59 -1.03 -31.46 -20.58
N GLN A 60 -0.76 -31.19 -19.29
CA GLN A 60 0.02 -32.05 -18.42
C GLN A 60 -0.89 -32.95 -17.60
N LYS A 61 -0.49 -34.20 -17.40
CA LYS A 61 -1.23 -35.12 -16.54
C LYS A 61 -1.02 -34.77 -15.08
N ILE A 62 -2.12 -34.40 -14.39
CA ILE A 62 -2.09 -34.11 -12.96
C ILE A 62 -2.27 -35.38 -12.17
N ALA A 63 -1.32 -35.66 -11.25
CA ALA A 63 -1.41 -36.87 -10.42
C ALA A 63 -2.62 -36.78 -9.44
N PRO A 64 -3.30 -37.88 -9.12
CA PRO A 64 -4.42 -37.87 -8.16
C PRO A 64 -4.06 -37.34 -6.77
N SER A 65 -2.82 -37.45 -6.34
CA SER A 65 -2.32 -36.95 -5.06
C SER A 65 -1.97 -35.48 -5.07
N GLN A 66 -1.93 -34.83 -6.23
CA GLN A 66 -1.51 -33.46 -6.37
C GLN A 66 -2.54 -32.50 -5.79
N ALA A 67 -2.09 -31.51 -5.02
CA ALA A 67 -2.96 -30.55 -4.34
C ALA A 67 -3.38 -29.41 -5.25
N VAL A 68 -4.67 -29.11 -5.24
CA VAL A 68 -5.28 -27.91 -5.80
C VAL A 68 -5.58 -26.98 -4.64
N PHE A 69 -5.15 -25.74 -4.73
CA PHE A 69 -5.32 -24.71 -3.72
C PHE A 69 -6.46 -23.77 -4.15
N PHE A 70 -7.24 -23.34 -3.16
CA PHE A 70 -8.35 -22.41 -3.31
C PHE A 70 -8.12 -21.25 -2.33
N THR A 71 -7.93 -20.05 -2.84
CA THR A 71 -7.62 -18.87 -2.02
C THR A 71 -8.39 -17.66 -2.51
N ILE A 72 -8.98 -16.91 -1.58
CA ILE A 72 -9.61 -15.62 -1.81
C ILE A 72 -9.52 -14.81 -0.52
N LEU A 73 -9.51 -13.51 -0.64
CA LEU A 73 -9.55 -12.60 0.50
C LEU A 73 -10.84 -12.76 1.29
N GLY A 74 -10.75 -12.75 2.63
CA GLY A 74 -11.89 -12.92 3.51
C GLY A 74 -12.31 -14.35 3.82
N TYR A 75 -11.63 -15.35 3.28
CA TYR A 75 -11.89 -16.76 3.55
C TYR A 75 -10.62 -17.50 3.95
N HIS A 76 -10.79 -18.53 4.76
CA HIS A 76 -9.69 -19.44 5.07
C HIS A 76 -9.26 -20.22 3.82
N PRO A 77 -7.98 -20.18 3.43
CA PRO A 77 -7.49 -20.92 2.29
C PRO A 77 -7.63 -22.43 2.53
N VAL A 78 -8.03 -23.16 1.50
CA VAL A 78 -8.13 -24.63 1.56
C VAL A 78 -7.37 -25.29 0.41
N SER A 79 -6.94 -26.52 0.62
CA SER A 79 -6.35 -27.32 -0.44
C SER A 79 -6.87 -28.75 -0.37
N TYR A 80 -7.09 -29.35 -1.55
CA TYR A 80 -7.55 -30.73 -1.69
C TYR A 80 -6.74 -31.44 -2.76
N SER A 81 -6.47 -32.72 -2.56
CA SER A 81 -5.94 -33.54 -3.64
C SER A 81 -6.98 -33.70 -4.78
N ILE A 82 -6.52 -33.94 -5.99
CA ILE A 82 -7.43 -34.27 -7.12
C ILE A 82 -8.35 -35.46 -6.79
N ALA A 83 -7.82 -36.43 -6.06
CA ALA A 83 -8.61 -37.59 -5.60
C ALA A 83 -9.75 -37.17 -4.65
N ASP A 84 -9.50 -36.25 -3.74
CA ASP A 84 -10.51 -35.76 -2.80
C ASP A 84 -11.49 -34.79 -3.46
N LEU A 85 -11.07 -33.98 -4.43
CA LEU A 85 -11.97 -33.16 -5.23
C LEU A 85 -12.98 -34.03 -6.01
N LYS A 86 -12.53 -35.15 -6.58
CA LYS A 86 -13.41 -36.09 -7.25
C LYS A 86 -14.47 -36.69 -6.30
N LYS A 87 -14.09 -37.03 -5.06
CA LYS A 87 -15.07 -37.53 -4.04
C LYS A 87 -16.11 -36.47 -3.67
N ARG A 88 -15.74 -35.17 -3.78
CA ARG A 88 -16.58 -33.99 -3.49
C ARG A 88 -17.34 -33.48 -4.72
N ASN A 89 -17.33 -34.22 -5.84
CA ASN A 89 -17.89 -33.79 -7.13
C ASN A 89 -17.37 -32.37 -7.55
N PHE A 90 -16.14 -32.03 -7.19
CA PHE A 90 -15.53 -30.72 -7.43
C PHE A 90 -16.32 -29.55 -6.87
N THR A 91 -17.09 -29.74 -5.80
CA THR A 91 -17.73 -28.66 -5.04
C THR A 91 -16.91 -28.36 -3.80
N ILE A 92 -16.53 -27.11 -3.66
CA ILE A 92 -15.66 -26.61 -2.61
C ILE A 92 -16.42 -25.59 -1.76
N TYR A 93 -16.36 -25.74 -0.44
CA TYR A 93 -16.92 -24.81 0.52
C TYR A 93 -15.80 -24.07 1.23
N LEU A 94 -15.84 -22.72 1.22
CA LEU A 94 -14.90 -21.88 1.92
C LEU A 94 -15.57 -21.28 3.16
N ASN A 95 -14.85 -21.29 4.28
CA ASN A 95 -15.28 -20.67 5.53
C ASN A 95 -14.76 -19.24 5.62
N LYS A 96 -15.62 -18.28 6.01
CA LYS A 96 -15.22 -16.91 6.33
C LYS A 96 -14.28 -16.86 7.51
N SER A 97 -13.33 -15.92 7.47
CA SER A 97 -12.37 -15.69 8.56
C SER A 97 -12.91 -14.63 9.53
N THR A 98 -13.14 -14.96 10.81
CA THR A 98 -13.70 -14.04 11.82
C THR A 98 -12.92 -14.05 13.13
N GLU A 99 -12.53 -12.86 13.64
CA GLU A 99 -12.03 -12.65 15.00
C GLU A 99 -12.72 -11.45 15.69
N VAL A 100 -12.97 -11.53 17.02
CA VAL A 100 -13.69 -10.52 17.81
C VAL A 100 -12.86 -10.05 19.02
N LEU A 101 -12.80 -8.72 19.27
CA LEU A 101 -12.12 -8.09 20.42
C LEU A 101 -13.01 -7.12 21.22
N ASN A 102 -12.75 -6.98 22.54
CA ASN A 102 -13.56 -6.23 23.51
C ASN A 102 -13.04 -4.81 23.83
N GLU A 103 -13.97 -3.90 24.20
CA GLU A 103 -13.77 -2.46 24.46
C GLU A 103 -13.67 -2.14 25.97
N VAL A 104 -12.85 -1.12 26.33
CA VAL A 104 -12.74 -0.57 27.70
C VAL A 104 -12.90 0.95 27.69
N THR A 105 -13.78 1.49 28.55
CA THR A 105 -14.06 2.94 28.69
C THR A 105 -13.64 3.46 30.08
N MET A 106 -12.94 4.60 30.14
CA MET A 106 -12.65 5.31 31.39
C MET A 106 -13.02 6.80 31.34
N SER A 107 -13.58 7.36 32.41
CA SER A 107 -13.90 8.77 32.57
C SER A 107 -13.24 9.39 33.81
N GLY A 108 -12.70 10.59 33.70
CA GLY A 108 -12.17 11.39 34.80
C GLY A 108 -11.97 12.87 34.39
N ASN A 109 -12.42 13.79 35.26
CA ASN A 109 -12.39 15.25 35.06
C ASN A 109 -10.97 15.82 35.24
N ARG A 110 -10.09 15.65 34.22
CA ARG A 110 -8.86 16.44 34.13
C ARG A 110 -9.02 17.47 33.01
N LYS A 111 -8.54 18.71 33.24
CA LYS A 111 -8.46 19.73 32.19
C LYS A 111 -7.61 19.14 31.04
N ARG A 112 -8.21 19.00 29.88
CA ARG A 112 -7.56 18.43 28.70
C ARG A 112 -6.46 19.35 28.19
N LYS A 113 -5.42 18.79 27.58
CA LYS A 113 -4.34 19.55 26.93
C LYS A 113 -4.83 20.08 25.57
N PRO A 114 -4.39 21.26 25.12
CA PRO A 114 -4.80 21.80 23.80
C PRO A 114 -4.22 21.03 22.62
N ASN A 115 -3.05 20.43 22.77
CA ASN A 115 -2.32 19.72 21.72
C ASN A 115 -1.91 18.33 22.19
N ILE A 116 -1.87 17.38 21.25
CA ILE A 116 -1.27 16.06 21.47
C ILE A 116 0.24 16.23 21.73
N ALA A 117 0.69 15.64 22.82
CA ALA A 117 2.11 15.59 23.14
C ALA A 117 2.81 14.46 22.35
N TYR A 118 4.07 14.69 22.02
CA TYR A 118 4.91 13.74 21.30
C TYR A 118 6.33 13.74 21.83
N THR A 119 7.03 12.65 21.57
CA THR A 119 8.46 12.52 21.89
C THR A 119 9.26 12.49 20.59
N LYS A 120 10.27 13.34 20.49
CA LYS A 120 11.23 13.31 19.39
C LYS A 120 12.23 12.19 19.61
N LEU A 121 12.38 11.32 18.62
CA LEU A 121 13.30 10.19 18.62
C LEU A 121 14.54 10.47 17.77
N ALA A 122 15.47 9.51 17.71
CA ALA A 122 16.66 9.62 16.88
C ALA A 122 16.26 9.87 15.41
N PRO A 123 16.85 10.89 14.75
CA PRO A 123 16.48 11.26 13.39
C PRO A 123 16.98 10.25 12.37
N LEU A 124 16.27 10.16 11.21
CA LEU A 124 16.74 9.41 10.04
C LEU A 124 18.16 9.88 9.65
N ILE A 125 18.94 8.96 9.12
CA ILE A 125 20.28 9.26 8.59
C ILE A 125 20.15 10.23 7.41
N LYS A 126 19.20 9.95 6.51
CA LYS A 126 18.88 10.79 5.34
C LYS A 126 17.40 11.19 5.37
N GLY A 127 17.13 12.49 5.31
CA GLY A 127 15.77 13.00 5.19
C GLY A 127 15.14 12.59 3.86
N VAL A 128 13.87 12.20 3.89
CA VAL A 128 13.09 11.79 2.72
C VAL A 128 11.61 12.12 2.90
N TYR A 129 10.92 12.34 1.79
CA TYR A 129 9.46 12.43 1.70
C TYR A 129 8.95 11.59 0.52
N ASN A 130 7.68 11.26 0.48
CA ASN A 130 7.11 10.36 -0.54
C ASN A 130 7.93 9.05 -0.69
N PHE A 131 8.36 8.50 0.43
CA PHE A 131 9.09 7.25 0.54
C PHE A 131 8.14 6.10 0.91
N GLY A 132 8.62 4.88 0.78
CA GLY A 132 7.94 3.71 1.33
C GLY A 132 8.49 3.34 2.69
N SER A 133 7.62 2.94 3.61
CA SER A 133 8.04 2.43 4.92
C SER A 133 7.10 1.39 5.48
N GLU A 134 7.64 0.49 6.29
CA GLU A 134 6.90 -0.59 6.94
C GLU A 134 7.55 -0.95 8.28
N ILE A 135 6.76 -1.50 9.22
CA ILE A 135 7.28 -2.05 10.48
C ILE A 135 7.23 -3.57 10.42
N ILE A 136 8.38 -4.20 10.62
CA ILE A 136 8.49 -5.65 10.70
C ILE A 136 9.33 -6.00 11.93
N ASN A 137 8.80 -6.83 12.83
CA ASN A 137 9.48 -7.32 14.02
C ASN A 137 10.13 -6.21 14.88
N GLY A 138 9.43 -5.08 15.09
CA GLY A 138 9.91 -3.96 15.90
C GLY A 138 10.98 -3.10 15.23
N LYS A 139 11.17 -3.23 13.92
CA LYS A 139 12.06 -2.38 13.14
C LYS A 139 11.30 -1.65 12.04
N PHE A 140 11.58 -0.35 11.88
CA PHE A 140 11.15 0.41 10.70
C PHE A 140 12.11 0.14 9.54
N TYR A 141 11.55 -0.15 8.39
CA TYR A 141 12.26 -0.22 7.12
C TYR A 141 11.82 0.97 6.27
N VAL A 142 12.73 1.87 5.96
CA VAL A 142 12.48 3.08 5.15
C VAL A 142 13.23 2.95 3.85
N VAL A 143 12.51 2.87 2.74
CA VAL A 143 13.07 2.61 1.42
C VAL A 143 12.88 3.81 0.50
N GLY A 144 13.94 4.22 -0.17
CA GLY A 144 13.89 5.22 -1.24
C GLY A 144 13.41 6.59 -0.80
N GLY A 145 12.54 7.21 -1.60
CA GLY A 145 11.92 8.51 -1.35
C GLY A 145 12.58 9.67 -2.08
N ASP A 146 11.88 10.80 -2.07
CA ASP A 146 12.33 12.05 -2.66
C ASP A 146 13.15 12.83 -1.62
N LYS A 147 14.33 13.28 -2.01
CA LYS A 147 15.23 14.13 -1.22
C LYS A 147 15.58 15.41 -1.96
N THR A 148 14.73 15.80 -2.90
CA THR A 148 14.89 17.05 -3.62
C THR A 148 14.81 18.22 -2.65
N PHE A 149 15.80 19.08 -2.72
CA PHE A 149 15.77 20.39 -2.09
C PHE A 149 15.32 21.41 -3.12
N PHE A 150 14.37 22.26 -2.74
CA PHE A 150 13.91 23.38 -3.55
C PHE A 150 14.08 24.68 -2.77
N GLU A 151 14.65 25.69 -3.41
CA GLU A 151 14.72 27.06 -2.90
C GLU A 151 14.30 28.04 -3.99
N ASN A 152 13.44 28.99 -3.65
CA ASN A 152 13.17 30.13 -4.53
C ASN A 152 14.27 31.19 -4.32
N GLU A 153 15.38 31.03 -5.02
CA GLU A 153 16.60 31.85 -4.84
C GLU A 153 16.36 33.32 -5.10
N PHE A 154 15.49 33.67 -6.06
CA PHE A 154 15.13 35.07 -6.33
C PHE A 154 14.46 35.70 -5.11
N ARG A 155 13.46 35.05 -4.51
CA ARG A 155 12.79 35.55 -3.31
C ARG A 155 13.73 35.59 -2.11
N THR A 156 14.52 34.53 -1.93
CA THR A 156 15.51 34.46 -0.86
C THR A 156 16.54 35.57 -0.99
N ALA A 157 17.06 35.84 -2.19
CA ALA A 157 17.97 36.96 -2.45
C ALA A 157 17.30 38.32 -2.19
N THR A 158 16.05 38.50 -2.66
CA THR A 158 15.28 39.74 -2.44
C THR A 158 15.08 40.04 -0.96
N MET A 159 14.64 39.04 -0.18
CA MET A 159 14.34 39.20 1.25
C MET A 159 15.60 39.47 2.10
N ASN A 160 16.75 38.96 1.67
CA ASN A 160 18.00 39.02 2.41
C ASN A 160 18.94 40.12 1.95
N SER A 161 18.54 40.95 0.98
CA SER A 161 19.41 42.05 0.43
C SER A 161 18.84 43.41 0.76
N THR A 162 19.73 44.33 1.10
CA THR A 162 19.41 45.72 1.40
C THR A 162 19.59 46.64 0.19
N ASN A 163 20.30 46.18 -0.84
CA ASN A 163 20.57 46.90 -2.08
C ASN A 163 20.82 45.97 -3.26
N GLU A 164 20.82 46.52 -4.48
CA GLU A 164 20.95 45.80 -5.73
C GLU A 164 22.27 45.03 -5.87
N ALA A 165 23.37 45.58 -5.38
CA ALA A 165 24.68 44.92 -5.42
C ALA A 165 24.73 43.70 -4.49
N GLU A 166 24.08 43.76 -3.35
CA GLU A 166 23.94 42.65 -2.43
C GLU A 166 22.97 41.57 -2.98
N PHE A 167 21.87 42.00 -3.59
CA PHE A 167 20.95 41.11 -4.30
C PHE A 167 21.68 40.32 -5.39
N SER A 168 22.41 41.00 -6.27
CA SER A 168 23.15 40.35 -7.36
C SER A 168 24.19 39.35 -6.87
N ARG A 169 24.82 39.59 -5.71
CA ARG A 169 25.76 38.64 -5.08
C ARG A 169 25.09 37.45 -4.45
N LYS A 170 23.85 37.61 -3.91
CA LYS A 170 23.07 36.55 -3.25
C LYS A 170 22.22 35.74 -4.23
N LEU A 171 21.95 36.28 -5.42
CA LEU A 171 21.25 35.57 -6.47
C LEU A 171 22.13 34.45 -7.03
N LYS A 172 21.90 33.24 -6.58
CA LYS A 172 22.59 32.05 -7.06
C LYS A 172 21.86 31.47 -8.28
N PRO A 173 22.56 30.80 -9.21
CA PRO A 173 21.89 30.05 -10.26
C PRO A 173 21.01 28.97 -9.64
N ASN A 174 19.75 28.87 -10.09
CA ASN A 174 18.81 27.82 -9.60
C ASN A 174 19.29 26.43 -10.01
N HIS A 175 19.79 25.69 -9.05
CA HIS A 175 20.22 24.30 -9.21
C HIS A 175 19.28 23.29 -8.53
N ASN A 176 17.98 23.56 -8.57
CA ASN A 176 16.97 22.64 -8.03
C ASN A 176 16.97 21.32 -8.81
N TRP A 177 17.77 20.39 -8.37
CA TRP A 177 17.89 19.08 -9.00
C TRP A 177 17.01 18.07 -8.28
N LYS A 178 16.08 17.47 -9.02
CA LYS A 178 15.34 16.32 -8.52
C LYS A 178 16.30 15.22 -8.12
N ASN A 179 16.06 14.62 -6.98
CA ASN A 179 16.93 13.61 -6.42
C ASN A 179 16.14 12.56 -5.63
N HIS A 180 16.16 11.32 -6.11
CA HIS A 180 15.54 10.19 -5.42
C HIS A 180 16.60 9.35 -4.70
N SER A 181 16.21 8.78 -3.56
CA SER A 181 17.03 7.88 -2.76
C SER A 181 16.94 6.44 -3.26
N ASP A 182 18.02 5.70 -3.08
CA ASP A 182 18.13 4.24 -3.24
C ASP A 182 18.42 3.54 -1.92
N ALA A 183 18.46 4.30 -0.82
CA ALA A 183 18.86 3.79 0.48
C ALA A 183 17.75 3.00 1.16
N LEU A 184 18.17 1.97 1.91
CA LEU A 184 17.40 1.35 2.96
C LEU A 184 17.92 1.84 4.30
N GLN A 185 17.08 2.52 5.08
CA GLN A 185 17.37 2.95 6.44
C GLN A 185 16.52 2.11 7.40
N ILE A 186 17.13 1.56 8.43
CA ILE A 186 16.45 0.67 9.38
C ILE A 186 16.55 1.27 10.78
N TYR A 187 15.41 1.44 11.45
CA TYR A 187 15.34 1.90 12.84
C TYR A 187 14.92 0.76 13.75
N ASP A 188 15.76 0.45 14.71
CA ASP A 188 15.42 -0.48 15.79
C ASP A 188 14.67 0.28 16.89
N ILE A 189 13.38 -0.03 17.06
CA ILE A 189 12.50 0.66 18.02
C ILE A 189 12.96 0.39 19.47
N LEU A 190 13.46 -0.80 19.75
CA LEU A 190 13.89 -1.17 21.10
C LEU A 190 15.17 -0.44 21.49
N ASN A 191 16.14 -0.41 20.57
CA ASN A 191 17.47 0.19 20.83
C ASN A 191 17.49 1.71 20.54
N GLY A 192 16.51 2.25 19.83
CA GLY A 192 16.42 3.67 19.47
C GLY A 192 17.47 4.13 18.46
N THR A 193 17.99 3.24 17.63
CA THR A 193 19.12 3.51 16.73
C THR A 193 18.78 3.26 15.26
N TRP A 194 19.38 4.05 14.37
CA TRP A 194 19.31 3.89 12.92
C TRP A 194 20.55 3.22 12.37
N GLU A 195 20.36 2.38 11.36
CA GLU A 195 21.41 1.87 10.48
C GLU A 195 21.04 2.09 9.01
N GLU A 196 22.04 2.30 8.15
CA GLU A 196 21.85 2.28 6.70
C GLU A 196 22.39 0.97 6.16
N SER A 197 21.54 0.21 5.46
CA SER A 197 21.95 -1.04 4.83
C SER A 197 22.85 -0.80 3.62
N ASP A 198 23.76 -1.74 3.36
CA ASP A 198 24.56 -1.77 2.14
C ASP A 198 23.74 -2.11 0.89
N LEU A 199 22.55 -2.72 1.07
CA LEU A 199 21.63 -3.02 -0.01
C LEU A 199 21.10 -1.71 -0.64
N LYS A 200 21.07 -1.69 -1.97
CA LYS A 200 20.57 -0.54 -2.72
C LYS A 200 19.40 -0.94 -3.60
N PHE A 201 18.35 -0.14 -3.48
CA PHE A 201 17.15 -0.24 -4.30
C PHE A 201 17.26 0.63 -5.56
N ARG A 202 16.31 0.48 -6.44
CA ARG A 202 16.13 1.40 -7.58
C ARG A 202 15.79 2.81 -7.03
N LYS A 203 16.47 3.85 -7.52
CA LYS A 203 16.20 5.25 -7.11
C LYS A 203 14.79 5.64 -7.49
N ARG A 204 13.88 5.59 -6.53
CA ARG A 204 12.45 5.90 -6.74
C ARG A 204 11.84 6.69 -5.60
N ALA A 205 10.73 7.37 -5.90
CA ALA A 205 9.87 8.05 -4.94
C ALA A 205 8.39 7.88 -5.33
N TYR A 206 7.47 8.24 -4.44
CA TYR A 206 6.01 8.10 -4.66
C TYR A 206 5.55 6.64 -4.83
N HIS A 207 6.34 5.71 -4.38
CA HIS A 207 6.08 4.28 -4.34
C HIS A 207 5.42 3.89 -3.03
N ARG A 208 4.99 2.63 -2.94
CA ARG A 208 4.50 2.02 -1.71
C ARG A 208 5.38 0.84 -1.31
N VAL A 209 5.39 0.61 -0.01
CA VAL A 209 6.04 -0.55 0.60
C VAL A 209 5.00 -1.26 1.44
N THR A 210 4.98 -2.55 1.39
CA THR A 210 4.17 -3.42 2.23
C THR A 210 4.90 -4.72 2.49
N SER A 211 4.49 -5.47 3.51
CA SER A 211 5.15 -6.71 3.88
C SER A 211 4.18 -7.88 3.94
N ILE A 212 4.67 -9.04 3.55
CA ILE A 212 4.04 -10.34 3.82
C ILE A 212 5.14 -11.26 4.35
N ASP A 213 4.90 -11.89 5.49
CA ASP A 213 5.90 -12.67 6.21
C ASP A 213 7.16 -11.82 6.49
N ASN A 214 8.34 -12.31 6.12
CA ASN A 214 9.61 -11.58 6.23
C ASN A 214 10.08 -10.97 4.91
N GLN A 215 9.16 -10.73 3.97
CA GLN A 215 9.45 -10.12 2.68
C GLN A 215 8.85 -8.72 2.58
N LEU A 216 9.64 -7.77 2.10
CA LEU A 216 9.25 -6.39 1.86
C LEU A 216 9.10 -6.18 0.36
N TYR A 217 7.91 -5.76 -0.06
CA TYR A 217 7.57 -5.50 -1.46
C TYR A 217 7.56 -4.01 -1.73
N ILE A 218 8.37 -3.57 -2.70
CA ILE A 218 8.50 -2.18 -3.13
C ILE A 218 7.86 -2.04 -4.50
N LEU A 219 6.75 -1.31 -4.57
CA LEU A 219 5.82 -1.32 -5.70
C LEU A 219 5.60 0.09 -6.26
N GLY A 220 5.57 0.22 -7.58
CA GLY A 220 5.23 1.44 -8.29
C GLY A 220 6.18 2.61 -8.03
N GLY A 221 5.63 3.82 -8.04
CA GLY A 221 6.41 5.04 -7.92
C GLY A 221 7.02 5.51 -9.25
N LYS A 222 7.89 6.48 -9.17
CA LYS A 222 8.60 7.05 -10.34
C LYS A 222 10.10 7.09 -10.14
N ARG A 223 10.83 7.00 -11.24
CA ARG A 223 12.27 7.14 -11.35
C ARG A 223 12.64 8.34 -12.19
N LEU A 224 13.82 8.86 -11.96
CA LEU A 224 14.40 9.92 -12.77
C LEU A 224 15.25 9.33 -13.90
N ALA A 225 15.18 9.93 -15.09
CA ALA A 225 16.15 9.71 -16.15
C ALA A 225 17.56 10.13 -15.71
N LEU A 226 18.59 9.64 -16.38
CA LEU A 226 19.99 10.02 -16.10
C LEU A 226 20.21 11.52 -16.16
N ASN A 227 19.54 12.22 -17.09
CA ASN A 227 19.60 13.66 -17.22
C ASN A 227 18.75 14.43 -16.18
N ARG A 228 18.01 13.72 -15.30
CA ARG A 228 17.11 14.25 -14.24
C ARG A 228 16.00 15.20 -14.75
N LYS A 229 15.77 15.27 -16.06
CA LYS A 229 14.71 16.10 -16.67
C LYS A 229 13.41 15.32 -16.84
N TYR A 230 13.51 14.03 -17.12
CA TYR A 230 12.35 13.16 -17.36
C TYR A 230 12.10 12.22 -16.18
N GLU A 231 10.83 11.91 -15.96
CA GLU A 231 10.36 10.97 -14.95
C GLU A 231 9.63 9.83 -15.64
N TYR A 232 9.87 8.60 -15.16
CA TYR A 232 9.23 7.38 -15.65
C TYR A 232 8.55 6.67 -14.49
N LEU A 233 7.36 6.11 -14.73
CA LEU A 233 6.78 5.16 -13.79
C LEU A 233 7.71 3.96 -13.64
N ASP A 234 7.81 3.42 -12.44
CA ASP A 234 8.62 2.23 -12.23
C ASP A 234 7.84 0.99 -12.65
N ASP A 235 8.44 0.24 -13.57
CA ASP A 235 7.91 -0.98 -14.18
C ASP A 235 8.28 -2.26 -13.42
N LYS A 236 9.11 -2.14 -12.37
CA LYS A 236 9.64 -3.26 -11.61
C LYS A 236 9.13 -3.26 -10.18
N ILE A 237 9.00 -4.46 -9.64
CA ILE A 237 8.81 -4.71 -8.21
C ILE A 237 10.13 -5.21 -7.65
N GLU A 238 10.57 -4.63 -6.54
CA GLU A 238 11.69 -5.15 -5.78
C GLU A 238 11.16 -5.84 -4.53
N VAL A 239 11.69 -7.00 -4.23
CA VAL A 239 11.33 -7.81 -3.06
C VAL A 239 12.58 -8.03 -2.22
N LEU A 240 12.61 -7.43 -1.03
CA LEU A 240 13.65 -7.70 -0.05
C LEU A 240 13.24 -8.90 0.80
N ASP A 241 14.02 -9.97 0.73
CA ASP A 241 13.97 -11.02 1.74
C ASP A 241 14.86 -10.58 2.93
N ILE A 242 14.20 -10.29 4.07
CA ILE A 242 14.88 -9.76 5.25
C ILE A 242 15.80 -10.80 5.87
N ALA A 243 15.41 -12.09 5.86
CA ALA A 243 16.20 -13.16 6.45
C ALA A 243 17.43 -13.51 5.59
N ALA A 244 17.25 -13.55 4.27
CA ALA A 244 18.32 -13.82 3.33
C ALA A 244 19.18 -12.58 3.03
N ASN A 245 18.73 -11.38 3.44
CA ASN A 245 19.37 -10.08 3.17
C ASN A 245 19.70 -9.88 1.68
N ASN A 246 18.75 -10.18 0.81
CA ASN A 246 18.89 -10.01 -0.63
C ASN A 246 17.64 -9.38 -1.26
N ILE A 247 17.85 -8.74 -2.44
CA ILE A 247 16.77 -8.14 -3.22
C ILE A 247 16.57 -8.96 -4.49
N VAL A 248 15.34 -9.37 -4.74
CA VAL A 248 14.89 -9.98 -5.99
C VAL A 248 14.04 -8.98 -6.76
N ILE A 249 14.20 -8.94 -8.09
CA ILE A 249 13.42 -8.07 -8.97
C ILE A 249 12.42 -8.91 -9.73
N ASP A 250 11.14 -8.52 -9.67
CA ASP A 250 10.07 -9.02 -10.52
C ASP A 250 9.80 -8.00 -11.64
N ASP A 251 9.83 -8.48 -12.87
CA ASP A 251 9.64 -7.68 -14.08
C ASP A 251 8.17 -7.42 -14.41
N VAL A 252 7.23 -8.05 -13.71
CA VAL A 252 5.80 -7.94 -13.97
C VAL A 252 5.14 -7.01 -12.95
N ASN A 253 4.80 -5.80 -13.38
CA ASN A 253 4.05 -4.84 -12.57
C ASN A 253 2.90 -4.22 -13.39
N PRO A 254 1.68 -4.77 -13.34
CA PRO A 254 0.53 -4.23 -14.08
C PRO A 254 -0.04 -2.94 -13.45
N HIS A 255 0.36 -2.61 -12.21
CA HIS A 255 -0.08 -1.41 -11.50
C HIS A 255 1.01 -0.35 -11.41
N GLN A 256 1.46 0.14 -12.57
CA GLN A 256 2.45 1.22 -12.65
C GLN A 256 1.77 2.56 -12.34
N ALA A 257 1.82 2.96 -11.07
CA ALA A 257 1.16 4.17 -10.58
C ALA A 257 1.98 4.89 -9.50
N LEU A 258 1.58 6.14 -9.20
CA LEU A 258 2.08 6.97 -8.09
C LEU A 258 0.98 7.13 -7.05
N ASN A 259 1.34 7.24 -5.78
CA ASN A 259 0.41 7.58 -4.69
C ASN A 259 -0.88 6.74 -4.70
N PHE A 260 -0.77 5.48 -5.06
CA PHE A 260 -1.84 4.50 -4.93
C PHE A 260 -1.92 3.98 -3.50
N ALA A 261 -3.06 3.43 -3.09
CA ALA A 261 -3.17 2.71 -1.83
C ALA A 261 -2.66 1.27 -2.00
N THR A 262 -1.97 0.75 -0.97
CA THR A 262 -1.53 -0.65 -0.96
C THR A 262 -1.80 -1.29 0.39
N PHE A 263 -2.16 -2.57 0.37
CA PHE A 263 -2.53 -3.34 1.55
C PHE A 263 -2.00 -4.76 1.43
N SER A 264 -1.54 -5.32 2.55
CA SER A 264 -1.30 -6.75 2.66
C SER A 264 -2.46 -7.42 3.38
N HIS A 265 -2.95 -8.54 2.82
CA HIS A 265 -4.00 -9.34 3.43
C HIS A 265 -3.78 -10.81 3.08
N GLN A 266 -3.53 -11.62 4.09
CA GLN A 266 -3.10 -13.01 3.91
C GLN A 266 -1.88 -13.08 2.96
N ASP A 267 -1.92 -13.91 1.92
CA ASP A 267 -0.85 -14.04 0.91
C ASP A 267 -1.00 -13.04 -0.26
N ASN A 268 -1.80 -11.98 -0.11
CA ASN A 268 -2.12 -11.07 -1.20
C ASN A 268 -1.69 -9.64 -0.89
N ILE A 269 -1.19 -8.96 -1.91
CA ILE A 269 -0.95 -7.51 -1.91
C ILE A 269 -1.98 -6.87 -2.83
N ILE A 270 -2.75 -5.93 -2.30
CA ILE A 270 -3.81 -5.22 -3.02
C ILE A 270 -3.32 -3.81 -3.33
N LEU A 271 -3.49 -3.38 -4.58
CA LEU A 271 -3.11 -2.05 -5.06
C LEU A 271 -4.33 -1.36 -5.66
N MET A 272 -4.60 -0.12 -5.24
CA MET A 272 -5.80 0.61 -5.65
C MET A 272 -5.50 2.05 -6.06
N GLY A 273 -5.96 2.45 -7.26
CA GLY A 273 -5.92 3.84 -7.72
C GLY A 273 -4.53 4.37 -8.04
N GLY A 274 -4.33 5.65 -7.79
CA GLY A 274 -3.10 6.38 -8.07
C GLY A 274 -3.14 7.20 -9.35
N SER A 275 -2.01 7.85 -9.70
CA SER A 275 -1.80 8.49 -11.00
C SER A 275 -0.88 7.65 -11.88
N ILE A 276 -1.32 7.42 -13.12
CA ILE A 276 -0.65 6.54 -14.10
C ILE A 276 0.18 7.30 -15.12
N LYS A 277 -0.07 8.58 -15.28
CA LYS A 277 0.66 9.46 -16.17
C LYS A 277 0.80 10.84 -15.55
N ARG A 278 1.98 11.38 -15.63
CA ARG A 278 2.24 12.79 -15.43
C ARG A 278 2.77 13.34 -16.73
N GLU A 279 2.05 14.26 -17.33
CA GLU A 279 2.60 15.03 -18.44
C GLU A 279 3.63 15.99 -17.89
N LEU A 280 4.73 16.21 -18.62
CA LEU A 280 5.78 17.14 -18.23
C LEU A 280 5.23 18.57 -18.00
N GLU A 281 4.16 18.91 -18.70
CA GLU A 281 3.49 20.21 -18.69
C GLU A 281 1.97 20.05 -18.76
N GLY A 282 1.37 19.17 -17.96
CA GLY A 282 -0.06 18.91 -18.05
C GLY A 282 -0.68 18.30 -16.80
N PRO A 283 -2.00 18.12 -16.76
CA PRO A 283 -2.68 17.52 -15.63
C PRO A 283 -2.32 16.04 -15.49
N LYS A 284 -2.24 15.57 -14.24
CA LYS A 284 -2.09 14.16 -13.92
C LYS A 284 -3.27 13.35 -14.51
N THR A 285 -2.99 12.15 -14.97
CA THR A 285 -4.00 11.16 -15.33
C THR A 285 -4.17 10.17 -14.18
N PHE A 286 -5.38 10.01 -13.70
CA PHE A 286 -5.70 9.15 -12.56
C PHE A 286 -6.27 7.82 -13.03
N THR A 287 -6.11 6.78 -12.21
CA THR A 287 -6.71 5.46 -12.44
C THR A 287 -7.65 5.09 -11.28
N ASN A 288 -8.70 4.33 -11.61
CA ASN A 288 -9.56 3.66 -10.63
C ASN A 288 -9.36 2.14 -10.64
N LYS A 289 -8.35 1.65 -11.35
CA LYS A 289 -8.03 0.23 -11.37
C LYS A 289 -7.56 -0.24 -10.01
N SER A 290 -7.88 -1.49 -9.71
CA SER A 290 -7.43 -2.20 -8.52
C SER A 290 -6.87 -3.55 -8.95
N HIS A 291 -5.74 -3.94 -8.37
CA HIS A 291 -5.08 -5.22 -8.66
C HIS A 291 -4.75 -5.96 -7.38
N VAL A 292 -4.70 -7.26 -7.48
CA VAL A 292 -4.19 -8.15 -6.43
C VAL A 292 -3.00 -8.90 -6.97
N PHE A 293 -1.93 -8.93 -6.21
CA PHE A 293 -0.79 -9.79 -6.41
C PHE A 293 -0.78 -10.88 -5.34
N ASN A 294 -0.88 -12.13 -5.76
CA ASN A 294 -0.74 -13.26 -4.83
C ASN A 294 0.73 -13.67 -4.74
N THR A 295 1.32 -13.51 -3.56
CA THR A 295 2.76 -13.71 -3.34
C THR A 295 3.19 -15.19 -3.38
N LYS A 296 2.26 -16.11 -3.16
CA LYS A 296 2.55 -17.57 -3.21
C LYS A 296 2.56 -18.09 -4.65
N THR A 297 1.67 -17.56 -5.50
CA THR A 297 1.56 -18.01 -6.89
C THR A 297 2.34 -17.15 -7.87
N GLY A 298 2.62 -15.90 -7.52
CA GLY A 298 3.20 -14.88 -8.41
C GLY A 298 2.22 -14.33 -9.44
N TYR A 299 0.91 -14.59 -9.30
CA TYR A 299 -0.10 -14.13 -10.25
C TYR A 299 -0.74 -12.81 -9.86
N TRP A 300 -1.11 -12.06 -10.90
CA TRP A 300 -1.86 -10.82 -10.80
C TRP A 300 -3.30 -11.00 -11.23
N TYR A 301 -4.22 -10.32 -10.53
CA TYR A 301 -5.65 -10.31 -10.82
C TYR A 301 -6.18 -8.88 -10.75
N GLU A 302 -7.21 -8.56 -11.55
CA GLU A 302 -7.96 -7.30 -11.42
C GLU A 302 -9.09 -7.49 -10.39
N LEU A 303 -9.25 -6.51 -9.49
CA LEU A 303 -10.41 -6.36 -8.61
C LEU A 303 -11.43 -5.40 -9.23
N PRO A 304 -12.66 -5.35 -8.69
CA PRO A 304 -13.62 -4.31 -9.02
C PRO A 304 -12.98 -2.91 -8.93
N LYS A 305 -13.31 -2.07 -9.90
CA LYS A 305 -12.78 -0.71 -9.96
C LYS A 305 -13.24 0.12 -8.78
N MET A 306 -12.39 1.05 -8.34
CA MET A 306 -12.78 2.07 -7.39
C MET A 306 -13.91 2.94 -7.93
N THR A 307 -14.69 3.52 -7.05
CA THR A 307 -15.79 4.46 -7.37
C THR A 307 -15.31 5.67 -8.17
N LYS A 308 -14.08 6.14 -7.87
CA LYS A 308 -13.44 7.29 -8.51
C LYS A 308 -11.97 6.99 -8.82
N ALA A 309 -11.51 7.46 -9.97
CA ALA A 309 -10.07 7.49 -10.26
C ALA A 309 -9.39 8.56 -9.40
N LYS A 310 -8.44 8.18 -8.54
CA LYS A 310 -7.76 9.11 -7.61
C LYS A 310 -6.42 8.58 -7.09
N GLU A 311 -5.53 9.47 -6.73
CA GLU A 311 -4.49 9.16 -5.74
C GLU A 311 -5.15 9.03 -4.38
N THR A 312 -4.71 8.08 -3.55
CA THR A 312 -5.31 7.86 -2.23
C THR A 312 -4.39 7.05 -1.32
N ASN A 313 -4.74 7.00 -0.06
CA ASN A 313 -4.13 6.12 0.93
C ASN A 313 -5.24 5.55 1.83
N GLY A 314 -4.91 4.53 2.62
CA GLY A 314 -5.90 3.92 3.47
C GLY A 314 -5.33 2.82 4.36
N VAL A 315 -6.23 2.05 4.94
CA VAL A 315 -5.93 0.91 5.79
C VAL A 315 -6.85 -0.26 5.46
N ILE A 316 -6.39 -1.46 5.74
CA ILE A 316 -7.25 -2.65 5.72
C ILE A 316 -7.50 -3.09 7.16
N ILE A 317 -8.77 -3.30 7.51
CA ILE A 317 -9.19 -3.76 8.82
C ILE A 317 -10.07 -4.98 8.62
N LYS A 318 -9.57 -6.15 8.98
CA LYS A 318 -10.17 -7.44 8.64
C LYS A 318 -10.31 -7.56 7.11
N ASP A 319 -11.52 -7.77 6.62
CA ASP A 319 -11.82 -7.95 5.20
C ASP A 319 -12.34 -6.67 4.53
N LYS A 320 -12.18 -5.51 5.18
CA LYS A 320 -12.66 -4.23 4.66
C LYS A 320 -11.52 -3.22 4.51
N ILE A 321 -11.35 -2.70 3.30
CA ILE A 321 -10.41 -1.63 2.98
C ILE A 321 -11.10 -0.28 3.21
N TYR A 322 -10.43 0.65 3.89
CA TYR A 322 -10.87 2.02 4.09
C TYR A 322 -9.93 2.95 3.33
N LEU A 323 -10.44 3.65 2.33
CA LEU A 323 -9.72 4.68 1.59
C LEU A 323 -10.07 6.07 2.14
N ILE A 324 -9.05 6.86 2.40
CA ILE A 324 -9.19 8.15 3.08
C ILE A 324 -8.85 9.28 2.12
N GLY A 325 -9.79 10.15 1.81
CA GLY A 325 -9.58 11.33 0.99
C GLY A 325 -8.90 11.03 -0.34
N GLY A 326 -7.81 11.74 -0.62
CA GLY A 326 -7.02 11.57 -1.83
C GLY A 326 -7.11 12.76 -2.78
N PHE A 327 -6.63 12.58 -4.01
CA PHE A 327 -6.54 13.65 -4.98
C PHE A 327 -7.01 13.24 -6.38
N ASN A 328 -7.94 14.02 -6.93
CA ASN A 328 -8.29 14.01 -8.35
C ASN A 328 -8.59 15.44 -8.79
N ARG A 329 -7.57 16.14 -9.29
CA ARG A 329 -7.60 17.58 -9.64
C ARG A 329 -7.92 18.51 -8.44
N LYS A 330 -8.50 18.01 -7.39
CA LYS A 330 -8.75 18.65 -6.10
C LYS A 330 -8.58 17.64 -4.98
N ALA A 331 -8.31 18.14 -3.79
CA ALA A 331 -8.30 17.31 -2.59
C ALA A 331 -9.71 16.78 -2.29
N LEU A 332 -9.81 15.51 -1.93
CA LEU A 332 -11.03 14.80 -1.63
C LEU A 332 -11.17 14.59 -0.12
N ASN A 333 -12.40 14.49 0.37
CA ASN A 333 -12.67 14.34 1.80
C ASN A 333 -13.50 13.12 2.17
N GLU A 334 -13.88 12.29 1.21
CA GLU A 334 -14.66 11.08 1.49
C GLU A 334 -13.81 10.03 2.21
N ILE A 335 -14.40 9.34 3.18
CA ILE A 335 -13.94 8.09 3.74
C ILE A 335 -14.79 7.00 3.10
N GLU A 336 -14.19 6.20 2.23
CA GLU A 336 -14.87 5.14 1.48
C GLU A 336 -14.37 3.78 1.97
N SER A 337 -15.22 2.78 1.94
CA SER A 337 -14.78 1.42 2.19
C SER A 337 -15.12 0.49 1.03
N PHE A 338 -14.29 -0.54 0.88
CA PHE A 338 -14.47 -1.65 -0.04
C PHE A 338 -14.44 -2.95 0.76
N ASP A 339 -15.53 -3.68 0.71
CA ASP A 339 -15.64 -4.99 1.34
C ASP A 339 -15.11 -6.07 0.39
N LEU A 340 -14.09 -6.79 0.82
CA LEU A 340 -13.41 -7.79 -0.01
C LEU A 340 -14.26 -9.05 -0.27
N ILE A 341 -15.25 -9.31 0.59
CA ILE A 341 -16.12 -10.49 0.49
C ILE A 341 -17.25 -10.21 -0.49
N SER A 342 -17.97 -9.10 -0.29
CA SER A 342 -19.12 -8.75 -1.11
C SER A 342 -18.77 -7.96 -2.39
N GLY A 343 -17.55 -7.41 -2.47
CA GLY A 343 -17.16 -6.50 -3.55
C GLY A 343 -17.86 -5.13 -3.53
N ALA A 344 -18.55 -4.80 -2.45
CA ALA A 344 -19.35 -3.59 -2.34
C ALA A 344 -18.53 -2.39 -1.88
N TRP A 345 -18.88 -1.22 -2.42
CA TRP A 345 -18.36 0.09 -2.00
C TRP A 345 -19.39 0.82 -1.14
N GLU A 346 -18.92 1.45 -0.06
CA GLU A 346 -19.74 2.28 0.84
C GLU A 346 -19.04 3.59 1.16
N ILE A 347 -19.83 4.65 1.41
CA ILE A 347 -19.33 5.89 2.01
C ILE A 347 -19.49 5.77 3.53
N GLU A 348 -18.37 5.75 4.22
CA GLU A 348 -18.32 5.59 5.68
C GLU A 348 -18.40 6.90 6.45
N GLY A 349 -17.99 8.01 5.81
CA GLY A 349 -17.97 9.34 6.39
C GLY A 349 -17.25 10.36 5.54
N LYS A 350 -17.02 11.56 6.09
CA LYS A 350 -16.28 12.63 5.44
C LYS A 350 -15.35 13.34 6.42
N LEU A 351 -14.17 13.69 5.94
CA LEU A 351 -13.28 14.63 6.62
C LEU A 351 -13.85 16.06 6.52
N PRO A 352 -13.51 16.97 7.45
CA PRO A 352 -13.98 18.36 7.41
C PRO A 352 -13.56 19.10 6.14
N TYR A 353 -12.43 18.72 5.57
CA TYR A 353 -11.89 19.26 4.33
C TYR A 353 -11.14 18.17 3.55
N GLY A 354 -10.82 18.46 2.29
CA GLY A 354 -10.08 17.52 1.44
C GLY A 354 -8.61 17.37 1.86
N ILE A 355 -8.10 16.14 1.86
CA ILE A 355 -6.70 15.81 2.14
C ILE A 355 -6.14 15.05 0.95
N GLU A 356 -5.10 15.58 0.30
CA GLU A 356 -4.53 15.01 -0.93
C GLU A 356 -3.79 13.69 -0.71
N ASN A 357 -2.87 13.67 0.25
CA ASN A 357 -2.02 12.53 0.56
C ASN A 357 -1.98 12.29 2.08
N PRO A 358 -3.07 11.76 2.66
CA PRO A 358 -3.13 11.51 4.09
C PRO A 358 -2.14 10.43 4.51
N SER A 359 -1.50 10.63 5.65
CA SER A 359 -0.77 9.56 6.33
C SER A 359 -1.75 8.81 7.22
N VAL A 360 -1.85 7.50 7.04
CA VAL A 360 -2.93 6.71 7.66
C VAL A 360 -2.38 5.46 8.31
N THR A 361 -2.86 5.17 9.52
CA THR A 361 -2.67 3.90 10.21
C THR A 361 -3.90 3.56 11.04
N PHE A 362 -3.94 2.40 11.66
CA PHE A 362 -5.06 2.02 12.52
C PHE A 362 -4.62 1.20 13.73
N ASN A 363 -5.46 1.24 14.75
CA ASN A 363 -5.42 0.28 15.86
C ASN A 363 -6.86 -0.09 16.24
N ASN A 364 -7.14 -1.37 16.29
CA ASN A 364 -8.49 -1.90 16.57
C ASN A 364 -9.54 -1.29 15.62
N ASN A 365 -10.49 -0.53 16.16
CA ASN A 365 -11.59 0.09 15.40
C ASN A 365 -11.35 1.58 15.10
N ILE A 366 -10.15 2.11 15.36
CA ILE A 366 -9.81 3.52 15.17
C ILE A 366 -8.80 3.66 14.04
N ILE A 367 -9.15 4.45 13.04
CA ILE A 367 -8.24 4.90 11.99
C ILE A 367 -7.67 6.25 12.44
N TYR A 368 -6.34 6.37 12.44
CA TYR A 368 -5.59 7.59 12.72
C TYR A 368 -5.11 8.19 11.40
N ILE A 369 -5.43 9.46 11.18
CA ILE A 369 -5.15 10.18 9.95
C ILE A 369 -4.36 11.43 10.29
N TYR A 370 -3.09 11.48 9.91
CA TYR A 370 -2.29 12.68 10.09
C TYR A 370 -2.32 13.55 8.84
N ASN A 371 -2.50 14.85 9.03
CA ASN A 371 -2.35 15.88 8.02
C ASN A 371 -1.94 17.19 8.67
N ILE A 372 -0.85 17.74 8.29
CA ILE A 372 -0.20 19.00 8.70
C ILE A 372 -0.83 19.68 9.94
N GLY A 373 -0.23 19.48 11.13
CA GLY A 373 -0.70 20.07 12.38
C GLY A 373 -1.96 19.44 12.99
N LYS A 374 -2.49 18.39 12.38
CA LYS A 374 -3.75 17.72 12.82
C LYS A 374 -3.62 16.21 12.82
N ILE A 375 -4.29 15.57 13.77
CA ILE A 375 -4.59 14.14 13.72
C ILE A 375 -6.10 13.97 13.85
N PHE A 376 -6.69 13.27 12.87
CA PHE A 376 -8.08 12.83 12.95
C PHE A 376 -8.12 11.38 13.43
N THR A 377 -9.13 11.07 14.24
CA THR A 377 -9.47 9.68 14.59
C THR A 377 -10.86 9.37 14.05
N PHE A 378 -10.97 8.31 13.28
CA PHE A 378 -12.25 7.83 12.76
C PHE A 378 -12.56 6.46 13.35
N ASN A 379 -13.65 6.37 14.11
CA ASN A 379 -14.13 5.10 14.67
C ASN A 379 -15.02 4.40 13.64
N ILE A 380 -14.58 3.25 13.14
CA ILE A 380 -15.30 2.51 12.09
C ILE A 380 -16.64 1.93 12.55
N ARG A 381 -16.87 1.75 13.86
CA ARG A 381 -18.13 1.24 14.41
C ARG A 381 -19.17 2.34 14.58
N THR A 382 -18.77 3.42 15.25
CA THR A 382 -19.69 4.54 15.56
C THR A 382 -19.77 5.57 14.46
N LYS A 383 -18.88 5.51 13.47
CA LYS A 383 -18.69 6.49 12.38
C LYS A 383 -18.35 7.90 12.89
N SER A 384 -17.93 8.00 14.17
CA SER A 384 -17.54 9.28 14.75
C SER A 384 -16.14 9.69 14.29
N LEU A 385 -16.01 10.98 13.98
CA LEU A 385 -14.76 11.62 13.61
C LEU A 385 -14.38 12.67 14.65
N SER A 386 -13.16 12.59 15.19
CA SER A 386 -12.63 13.60 16.09
C SER A 386 -11.35 14.21 15.53
N GLU A 387 -11.15 15.51 15.73
CA GLU A 387 -9.98 16.26 15.27
C GLU A 387 -9.17 16.73 16.47
N PHE A 388 -7.86 16.45 16.46
CA PHE A 388 -6.88 16.83 17.48
C PHE A 388 -5.81 17.72 16.86
N ASN A 389 -5.32 18.71 17.63
CA ASN A 389 -4.18 19.52 17.24
C ASN A 389 -2.87 18.86 17.65
N ILE A 390 -1.84 19.01 16.82
CA ILE A 390 -0.47 18.64 17.11
C ILE A 390 0.51 19.65 16.49
N GLU A 391 1.56 20.01 17.20
CA GLU A 391 2.54 21.00 16.72
C GLU A 391 3.60 20.39 15.78
N LEU A 392 3.15 19.66 14.77
CA LEU A 392 3.99 19.05 13.73
C LEU A 392 3.45 19.44 12.35
N ASN A 393 4.20 20.30 11.62
CA ASN A 393 3.76 20.92 10.38
C ASN A 393 4.60 20.43 9.19
N PHE A 394 4.40 19.18 8.76
CA PHE A 394 5.03 18.62 7.56
C PHE A 394 4.03 17.72 6.83
N SER A 395 4.19 17.58 5.53
CA SER A 395 3.37 16.74 4.66
C SER A 395 4.14 15.52 4.15
N ASP A 396 3.47 14.62 3.45
CA ASP A 396 4.11 13.47 2.77
C ASP A 396 5.00 12.62 3.69
N ALA A 397 4.62 12.56 4.96
CA ALA A 397 5.22 11.74 6.00
C ALA A 397 4.61 10.33 6.01
N SER A 398 5.16 9.45 6.79
CA SER A 398 4.56 8.16 7.09
C SER A 398 4.15 8.08 8.55
N ILE A 399 2.98 7.45 8.82
CA ILE A 399 2.50 7.16 10.17
C ILE A 399 2.32 5.66 10.33
N HIS A 400 2.77 5.12 11.46
CA HIS A 400 2.63 3.71 11.80
C HIS A 400 2.17 3.54 13.24
N TYR A 401 1.37 2.52 13.49
CA TYR A 401 1.03 2.07 14.83
C TYR A 401 1.94 0.90 15.22
N TYR A 402 2.50 0.96 16.43
CA TYR A 402 3.22 -0.16 17.04
C TYR A 402 3.23 -0.02 18.56
N GLN A 403 2.82 -1.08 19.29
CA GLN A 403 2.86 -1.18 20.76
C GLN A 403 2.33 0.09 21.47
N ASP A 404 1.04 0.40 21.28
CA ASP A 404 0.32 1.52 21.87
C ASP A 404 0.90 2.91 21.58
N LYS A 405 1.69 3.02 20.52
CA LYS A 405 2.24 4.29 20.02
C LYS A 405 1.98 4.46 18.52
N LEU A 406 1.80 5.72 18.14
CA LEU A 406 1.91 6.15 16.76
C LEU A 406 3.33 6.69 16.52
N TYR A 407 3.91 6.29 15.40
CA TYR A 407 5.21 6.79 14.96
C TYR A 407 5.02 7.59 13.68
N LEU A 408 5.51 8.83 13.69
CA LEU A 408 5.41 9.75 12.56
C LEU A 408 6.81 10.11 12.10
N LEU A 409 7.15 9.81 10.83
CA LEU A 409 8.52 9.92 10.35
C LEU A 409 8.64 10.55 8.98
N GLY A 410 9.79 11.19 8.72
CA GLY A 410 10.15 11.81 7.47
C GLY A 410 9.25 12.98 7.11
N GLY A 411 8.96 13.08 5.82
CA GLY A 411 8.04 14.06 5.26
C GLY A 411 8.72 15.29 4.65
N MET A 412 7.89 16.16 4.11
CA MET A 412 8.28 17.38 3.46
C MET A 412 7.98 18.59 4.36
N VAL A 413 9.01 19.36 4.67
CA VAL A 413 8.88 20.64 5.38
C VAL A 413 8.89 21.74 4.34
N LYS A 414 7.89 22.59 4.41
CA LYS A 414 7.76 23.77 3.56
C LYS A 414 7.84 25.02 4.43
N GLU A 415 8.92 25.76 4.31
CA GLU A 415 9.17 27.00 5.02
C GLU A 415 9.36 28.13 3.99
N ASP A 416 8.55 29.19 4.07
CA ASP A 416 8.58 30.36 3.19
C ASP A 416 8.86 30.01 1.72
N PHE A 417 10.13 30.00 1.33
CA PHE A 417 10.60 29.79 -0.05
C PHE A 417 11.40 28.50 -0.24
N GLN A 418 11.47 27.67 0.79
CA GLN A 418 12.23 26.43 0.78
C GLN A 418 11.33 25.20 0.97
N ILE A 419 11.67 24.13 0.27
CA ILE A 419 11.10 22.81 0.48
C ILE A 419 12.26 21.87 0.80
N THR A 420 12.18 21.22 1.96
CA THR A 420 13.23 20.32 2.44
C THR A 420 12.63 18.97 2.85
N SER A 421 13.44 17.93 2.81
CA SER A 421 13.08 16.62 3.36
C SER A 421 13.39 16.56 4.85
N SER A 422 12.42 16.15 5.66
CA SER A 422 12.58 15.96 7.10
C SER A 422 13.38 14.70 7.42
N LYS A 423 14.19 14.78 8.47
CA LYS A 423 14.83 13.63 9.12
C LYS A 423 14.11 13.21 10.39
N ASN A 424 13.06 13.91 10.79
CA ASN A 424 12.47 13.72 12.11
C ASN A 424 11.70 12.38 12.21
N LEU A 425 11.79 11.80 13.39
CA LEU A 425 10.97 10.70 13.85
C LEU A 425 10.37 11.10 15.19
N TYR A 426 9.07 10.94 15.32
CA TYR A 426 8.31 11.23 16.53
C TYR A 426 7.50 10.01 16.97
N SER A 427 7.34 9.83 18.26
CA SER A 427 6.37 8.89 18.83
C SER A 427 5.30 9.63 19.63
N ILE A 428 4.06 9.15 19.53
CA ILE A 428 2.88 9.66 20.21
C ILE A 428 2.27 8.49 20.97
N ASP A 429 2.12 8.61 22.27
CA ASP A 429 1.44 7.59 23.07
C ASP A 429 -0.07 7.64 22.82
N LEU A 430 -0.73 6.49 22.66
CA LEU A 430 -2.19 6.48 22.41
C LEU A 430 -3.00 7.04 23.58
N SER A 431 -2.46 7.04 24.80
CA SER A 431 -3.10 7.66 25.97
C SER A 431 -3.29 9.18 25.80
N GLU A 432 -2.50 9.85 24.96
CA GLU A 432 -2.62 11.28 24.68
C GLU A 432 -4.00 11.65 24.08
N PHE A 433 -4.60 10.78 23.28
CA PHE A 433 -5.94 11.01 22.72
C PHE A 433 -7.05 11.05 23.79
N ASN A 434 -6.83 10.46 24.96
CA ASN A 434 -7.77 10.52 26.09
C ASN A 434 -7.64 11.81 26.90
N THR A 435 -6.49 12.48 26.82
CA THR A 435 -6.12 13.65 27.66
C THR A 435 -6.07 14.96 26.88
N THR A 436 -6.21 14.92 25.57
CA THR A 436 -6.17 16.09 24.67
C THR A 436 -7.58 16.56 24.29
N GLU A 437 -7.75 17.86 24.13
CA GLU A 437 -8.98 18.47 23.60
C GLU A 437 -9.17 18.05 22.14
N PHE A 438 -10.42 17.79 21.77
CA PHE A 438 -10.79 17.48 20.40
C PHE A 438 -12.06 18.18 19.99
N THR A 439 -12.19 18.41 18.69
CA THR A 439 -13.42 18.90 18.07
C THR A 439 -14.10 17.72 17.39
N ASN A 440 -15.37 17.48 17.72
CA ASN A 440 -16.16 16.54 16.94
C ASN A 440 -16.46 17.16 15.58
N ALA A 441 -15.90 16.58 14.53
CA ALA A 441 -16.24 16.97 13.18
C ALA A 441 -17.63 16.39 12.82
N PRO A 442 -18.53 17.15 12.21
CA PRO A 442 -19.83 16.63 11.79
C PRO A 442 -19.62 15.53 10.75
N SER A 443 -19.95 14.31 11.12
CA SER A 443 -20.07 13.18 10.19
C SER A 443 -21.39 13.32 9.43
N LYS A 444 -21.42 14.07 8.32
CA LYS A 444 -22.56 14.11 7.39
C LYS A 444 -22.12 13.84 5.96
#